data_54ad5b40683bbbb8430692920b8575a1
#
_entry.id   54ad5b40683bbbb8430692920b8575a1
#
_cell.length_a   1.000
_cell.length_b   1.000
_cell.length_c   1.000
_cell.angle_alpha   90.00
_cell.angle_beta   90.00
_cell.angle_gamma   90.00
#
_symmetry.space_group_name_H-M   'P 1'
#
loop_
_entity.id
_entity.type
_entity.pdbx_description
1 polymer ?
#
loop_
_entity_poly.entity_id
_entity_poly.type
_entity_poly.pdbx_seq_one_letter_code
_entity_poly.pdbx_strand_id
1 'polypeptide(L)'
;MELKGTKTEKNLWEAFAGESQARNKYTFFASVAKKEGYEQLAAIFEETAANEKEHAKMWFKALHGGYIPDTMPCLEMAAGGEHDE
;
A
#
# COMPACT_ATOMS: atom_id res chain seq x y z
N MET A 1 24.57 4.93 0.30
CA MET A 1 24.18 4.49 -1.05
C MET A 1 22.88 5.14 -1.44
N GLU A 2 22.88 5.81 -2.56
CA GLU A 2 21.64 6.43 -3.03
C GLU A 2 20.74 5.42 -3.72
N LEU A 3 19.49 5.43 -3.36
CA LEU A 3 18.51 4.54 -3.94
C LEU A 3 17.97 5.06 -5.27
N LYS A 4 17.93 6.38 -5.41
CA LYS A 4 17.33 7.04 -6.56
C LYS A 4 17.96 6.61 -7.89
N GLY A 5 17.09 6.25 -8.84
CA GLY A 5 17.53 5.84 -10.17
C GLY A 5 18.01 4.40 -10.26
N THR A 6 18.01 3.65 -9.17
CA THR A 6 18.49 2.28 -9.17
C THR A 6 17.39 1.29 -9.55
N LYS A 7 17.83 0.10 -9.96
CA LYS A 7 16.91 -1.01 -10.22
C LYS A 7 16.15 -1.39 -8.96
N THR A 8 16.80 -1.28 -7.80
CA THR A 8 16.20 -1.56 -6.51
C THR A 8 15.03 -0.61 -6.24
N GLU A 9 15.22 0.69 -6.51
CA GLU A 9 14.14 1.66 -6.36
C GLU A 9 12.95 1.30 -7.25
N LYS A 10 13.19 0.98 -8.50
CA LYS A 10 12.14 0.58 -9.43
C LYS A 10 11.37 -0.62 -8.90
N ASN A 11 12.10 -1.64 -8.41
CA ASN A 11 11.49 -2.86 -7.88
C ASN A 11 10.65 -2.56 -6.64
N LEU A 12 11.11 -1.65 -5.78
CA LEU A 12 10.35 -1.26 -4.58
C LEU A 12 9.04 -0.56 -4.95
N TRP A 13 9.06 0.31 -5.96
CA TRP A 13 7.84 0.96 -6.44
C TRP A 13 6.85 -0.05 -7.02
N GLU A 14 7.35 -1.03 -7.78
CA GLU A 14 6.52 -2.09 -8.33
C GLU A 14 5.91 -2.95 -7.23
N ALA A 15 6.70 -3.29 -6.21
CA ALA A 15 6.22 -4.07 -5.06
C ALA A 15 5.15 -3.29 -4.29
N PHE A 16 5.39 -2.01 -4.04
CA PHE A 16 4.44 -1.16 -3.35
C PHE A 16 3.11 -1.08 -4.13
N ALA A 17 3.20 -0.87 -5.44
CA ALA A 17 2.01 -0.78 -6.29
C ALA A 17 1.22 -2.09 -6.28
N GLY A 18 1.91 -3.23 -6.41
CA GLY A 18 1.28 -4.54 -6.42
C GLY A 18 0.57 -4.87 -5.12
N GLU A 19 1.25 -4.62 -3.99
CA GLU A 19 0.67 -4.86 -2.67
C GLU A 19 -0.51 -3.93 -2.40
N SER A 20 -0.43 -2.67 -2.85
CA SER A 20 -1.50 -1.70 -2.68
C SER A 20 -2.75 -2.10 -3.49
N GLN A 21 -2.56 -2.57 -4.71
CA GLN A 21 -3.66 -3.06 -5.53
C GLN A 21 -4.31 -4.28 -4.89
N ALA A 22 -3.49 -5.21 -4.40
CA ALA A 22 -4.00 -6.41 -3.74
C ALA A 22 -4.82 -6.04 -2.50
N ARG A 23 -4.32 -5.11 -1.69
CA ARG A 23 -5.04 -4.66 -0.50
C ARG A 23 -6.42 -4.13 -0.86
N ASN A 24 -6.51 -3.30 -1.88
CA ASN A 24 -7.78 -2.72 -2.29
C ASN A 24 -8.74 -3.80 -2.78
N LYS A 25 -8.25 -4.75 -3.59
CA LYS A 25 -9.07 -5.86 -4.07
C LYS A 25 -9.66 -6.67 -2.91
N TYR A 26 -8.81 -7.02 -1.95
CA TYR A 26 -9.27 -7.81 -0.80
C TYR A 26 -10.25 -7.05 0.09
N THR A 27 -10.08 -5.72 0.20
CA THR A 27 -11.02 -4.89 0.91
C THR A 27 -12.40 -4.92 0.22
N PHE A 28 -12.41 -4.84 -1.10
CA PHE A 28 -13.65 -4.92 -1.88
C PHE A 28 -14.28 -6.31 -1.77
N PHE A 29 -13.46 -7.36 -1.84
CA PHE A 29 -13.94 -8.74 -1.71
C PHE A 29 -14.58 -8.97 -0.33
N ALA A 30 -13.96 -8.44 0.72
CA ALA A 30 -14.49 -8.56 2.07
C ALA A 30 -15.87 -7.90 2.18
N SER A 31 -16.02 -6.73 1.58
CA SER A 31 -17.29 -6.00 1.58
C SER A 31 -18.40 -6.82 0.93
N VAL A 32 -18.13 -7.41 -0.22
CA VAL A 32 -19.09 -8.24 -0.93
C VAL A 32 -19.45 -9.50 -0.13
N ALA A 33 -18.42 -10.17 0.41
CA ALA A 33 -18.63 -11.39 1.19
C ALA A 33 -19.51 -11.11 2.42
N LYS A 34 -19.27 -9.99 3.09
CA LYS A 34 -20.05 -9.59 4.26
C LYS A 34 -21.51 -9.33 3.88
N LYS A 35 -21.71 -8.62 2.78
CA LYS A 35 -23.04 -8.29 2.27
C LYS A 35 -23.84 -9.55 1.94
N GLU A 36 -23.16 -10.58 1.43
CA GLU A 36 -23.79 -11.84 1.05
C GLU A 36 -23.88 -12.85 2.21
N GLY A 37 -23.42 -12.48 3.40
CA GLY A 37 -23.54 -13.31 4.59
C GLY A 37 -22.41 -14.31 4.82
N TYR A 38 -21.31 -14.21 4.07
CA TYR A 38 -20.16 -15.10 4.22
C TYR A 38 -19.17 -14.50 5.22
N GLU A 39 -19.54 -14.57 6.51
CA GLU A 39 -18.77 -13.88 7.57
C GLU A 39 -17.34 -14.39 7.71
N GLN A 40 -17.13 -15.71 7.65
CA GLN A 40 -15.79 -16.26 7.76
C GLN A 40 -14.92 -15.86 6.58
N LEU A 41 -15.47 -15.89 5.39
CA LEU A 41 -14.74 -15.51 4.19
C LEU A 41 -14.41 -14.02 4.21
N ALA A 42 -15.36 -13.20 4.67
CA ALA A 42 -15.12 -11.76 4.83
C ALA A 42 -13.97 -11.50 5.79
N ALA A 43 -13.92 -12.23 6.92
CA ALA A 43 -12.83 -12.07 7.89
C ALA A 43 -11.47 -12.44 7.30
N ILE A 44 -11.43 -13.50 6.49
CA ILE A 44 -10.18 -13.91 5.81
C ILE A 44 -9.73 -12.83 4.83
N PHE A 45 -10.65 -12.27 4.05
CA PHE A 45 -10.31 -11.20 3.12
C PHE A 45 -9.84 -9.94 3.85
N GLU A 46 -10.47 -9.60 4.98
CA GLU A 46 -10.05 -8.45 5.78
C GLU A 46 -8.64 -8.64 6.35
N GLU A 47 -8.35 -9.83 6.85
CA GLU A 47 -7.03 -10.16 7.37
C GLU A 47 -5.97 -10.08 6.27
N THR A 48 -6.29 -10.62 5.09
CA THR A 48 -5.38 -10.57 3.94
C THR A 48 -5.12 -9.12 3.52
N ALA A 49 -6.17 -8.30 3.49
CA ALA A 49 -6.02 -6.87 3.17
C ALA A 49 -5.12 -6.16 4.18
N ALA A 50 -5.26 -6.49 5.47
CA ALA A 50 -4.43 -5.90 6.52
C ALA A 50 -2.96 -6.30 6.34
N ASN A 51 -2.70 -7.56 6.00
CA ASN A 51 -1.34 -8.03 5.74
C ASN A 51 -0.73 -7.33 4.53
N GLU A 52 -1.50 -7.16 3.45
CA GLU A 52 -1.03 -6.46 2.25
C GLU A 52 -0.70 -5.00 2.55
N LYS A 53 -1.50 -4.37 3.42
CA LYS A 53 -1.25 -2.99 3.84
C LYS A 53 0.08 -2.87 4.59
N GLU A 54 0.38 -3.83 5.47
CA GLU A 54 1.64 -3.82 6.22
C GLU A 54 2.83 -4.06 5.30
N HIS A 55 2.69 -4.93 4.31
CA HIS A 55 3.74 -5.14 3.31
C HIS A 55 3.98 -3.87 2.50
N ALA A 56 2.91 -3.23 2.03
CA ALA A 56 3.02 -1.98 1.28
C ALA A 56 3.72 -0.90 2.11
N LYS A 57 3.40 -0.83 3.40
CA LYS A 57 4.03 0.13 4.32
C LYS A 57 5.54 -0.12 4.44
N MET A 58 5.95 -1.39 4.48
CA MET A 58 7.37 -1.73 4.52
C MET A 58 8.09 -1.23 3.26
N TRP A 59 7.50 -1.43 2.10
CA TRP A 59 8.11 -0.96 0.84
C TRP A 59 8.14 0.55 0.78
N PHE A 60 7.08 1.21 1.24
CA PHE A 60 7.03 2.67 1.31
C PHE A 60 8.14 3.22 2.20
N LYS A 61 8.32 2.63 3.39
CA LYS A 61 9.40 3.03 4.29
C LYS A 61 10.76 2.88 3.63
N ALA A 62 10.99 1.75 2.95
CA ALA A 62 12.25 1.52 2.26
C ALA A 62 12.52 2.57 1.19
N LEU A 63 11.47 3.04 0.52
CA LEU A 63 11.58 4.09 -0.49
C LEU A 63 11.84 5.47 0.10
N HIS A 64 11.53 5.68 1.38
CA HIS A 64 11.58 6.99 2.03
C HIS A 64 12.54 7.03 3.22
N GLY A 65 13.63 6.30 3.14
CA GLY A 65 14.70 6.36 4.12
C GLY A 65 14.48 5.53 5.38
N GLY A 66 13.51 4.63 5.36
CA GLY A 66 13.27 3.70 6.46
C GLY A 66 12.19 4.11 7.45
N TYR A 67 11.45 5.16 7.16
CA TYR A 67 10.39 5.65 8.05
C TYR A 67 9.27 6.31 7.25
N ILE A 68 8.13 6.50 7.89
CA ILE A 68 7.05 7.28 7.30
C ILE A 68 7.32 8.75 7.70
N PRO A 69 7.37 9.68 6.72
CA PRO A 69 7.65 11.09 7.05
C PRO A 69 6.58 11.72 7.93
N ASP A 70 6.93 12.85 8.55
CA ASP A 70 6.01 13.62 9.34
C ASP A 70 4.92 14.27 8.48
N THR A 71 3.96 14.91 9.13
CA THR A 71 2.78 15.46 8.47
C THR A 71 3.10 16.42 7.33
N MET A 72 4.04 17.35 7.54
CA MET A 72 4.31 18.36 6.51
C MET A 72 4.90 17.75 5.25
N PRO A 73 5.94 16.89 5.32
CA PRO A 73 6.39 16.19 4.14
C PRO A 73 5.30 15.31 3.49
N CYS A 74 4.46 14.66 4.30
CA CYS A 74 3.34 13.88 3.77
C CYS A 74 2.37 14.75 2.97
N LEU A 75 2.09 15.95 3.48
CA LEU A 75 1.20 16.89 2.81
C LEU A 75 1.79 17.32 1.46
N GLU A 76 3.09 17.61 1.45
CA GLU A 76 3.78 17.98 0.22
C GLU A 76 3.73 16.86 -0.82
N MET A 77 3.94 15.62 -0.39
CA MET A 77 3.86 14.46 -1.28
C MET A 77 2.44 14.28 -1.83
N ALA A 78 1.43 14.46 -0.98
CA ALA A 78 0.04 14.33 -1.42
C ALA A 78 -0.29 15.37 -2.48
N ALA A 79 0.12 16.61 -2.28
CA ALA A 79 -0.09 17.68 -3.24
C ALA A 79 0.65 17.41 -4.55
N GLY A 80 1.90 16.94 -4.44
CA GLY A 80 2.71 16.60 -5.61
C GLY A 80 2.13 15.42 -6.38
N GLY A 81 1.63 14.42 -5.68
CA GLY A 81 1.00 13.25 -6.31
C GLY A 81 -0.23 13.62 -7.12
N GLU A 82 -1.07 14.49 -6.57
CA GLU A 82 -2.23 14.99 -7.29
C GLU A 82 -1.83 15.78 -8.53
N HIS A 83 -0.75 16.53 -8.40
CA HIS A 83 -0.27 17.37 -9.49
C HIS A 83 0.29 16.54 -10.65
N ASP A 84 0.89 15.40 -10.34
CA ASP A 84 1.52 14.54 -11.33
C ASP A 84 0.52 13.68 -12.12
N GLU A 85 -0.71 13.69 -11.72
CA GLU A 85 -1.76 13.03 -12.47
C GLU A 85 -2.24 13.92 -13.62
#